data_fcbc51ac06b711b44b361e9aa2958d28
#
_entry.id   fcbc51ac06b711b44b361e9aa2958d28
#
_cell.length_a   1.000
_cell.length_b   1.000
_cell.length_c   1.000
_cell.angle_alpha   90.00
_cell.angle_beta   90.00
_cell.angle_gamma   90.00
#
_symmetry.space_group_name_H-M   'P 1'
#
loop_
_entity.id
_entity.type
_entity.pdbx_description
1 polymer ?
#
loop_
_entity_poly.entity_id
_entity_poly.type
_entity_poly.pdbx_seq_one_letter_code
_entity_poly.pdbx_strand_id
1 'polypeptide(L)'
;MLIIYGLSKGFMSAIADKSNPKHFMIFGLMMSAAVNLMMGFSASFWAFLFLCVLNGIFQGMGAGPAYIVLASWFPRKSRGVTTAIFNISHNVGGGLVAPIAGASIAWLGQEHWQAAHFVVPVAIATIVAIIFYIFGAGRTYNEGLPPVGKILESENEELVVTKEENVNLTTWEIFRDYIMKDINVWFVSFIDVFTYMIRFGVLTWLPLYLLETKGFTKAQMGTAFAIFEWAAIPSTLLAGWLTDTYFKGRRMPLAIITLFGVGGAMFVYWGGSDLLTVTIGAGIIGCLIYVPMFLSSLQTIELVPSFAAGSATGLRGLLSYILGSFSGTALFGILADKFGWDAGFYLLLFAVAGCIFCCYMTHLGVLRLERKKAQMANN
;
A
#
# COMPACT_ATOMS: atom_id res chain seq x y z
N MET A 1 13.49 9.11 5.48
CA MET A 1 13.22 7.69 5.14
C MET A 1 12.08 7.53 4.14
N LEU A 2 10.86 8.07 4.36
CA LEU A 2 9.69 7.89 3.47
C LEU A 2 9.93 8.28 2.01
N ILE A 3 10.60 9.41 1.73
CA ILE A 3 10.92 9.85 0.37
C ILE A 3 11.86 8.86 -0.33
N ILE A 4 12.91 8.42 0.36
CA ILE A 4 13.86 7.43 -0.19
C ILE A 4 13.17 6.09 -0.46
N TYR A 5 12.30 5.66 0.45
CA TYR A 5 11.48 4.47 0.24
C TYR A 5 10.56 4.61 -0.99
N GLY A 6 9.90 5.77 -1.16
CA GLY A 6 9.05 6.04 -2.33
C GLY A 6 9.83 5.99 -3.65
N LEU A 7 10.99 6.66 -3.70
CA LEU A 7 11.90 6.60 -4.86
C LEU A 7 12.36 5.17 -5.13
N SER A 8 12.83 4.48 -4.10
CA SER A 8 13.30 3.10 -4.21
C SER A 8 12.18 2.18 -4.69
N LYS A 9 10.99 2.27 -4.11
CA LYS A 9 9.83 1.48 -4.54
C LYS A 9 9.53 1.66 -6.02
N GLY A 10 9.66 2.90 -6.55
CA GLY A 10 9.52 3.18 -7.97
C GLY A 10 10.51 2.40 -8.82
N PHE A 11 11.80 2.59 -8.56
CA PHE A 11 12.87 1.98 -9.34
C PHE A 11 12.97 0.46 -9.13
N MET A 12 12.91 -0.01 -7.88
CA MET A 12 13.07 -1.43 -7.57
C MET A 12 11.90 -2.27 -8.09
N SER A 13 10.69 -1.73 -8.10
CA SER A 13 9.55 -2.43 -8.69
C SER A 13 9.67 -2.59 -10.20
N ALA A 14 10.23 -1.59 -10.90
CA ALA A 14 10.49 -1.68 -12.34
C ALA A 14 11.62 -2.69 -12.66
N ILE A 15 12.66 -2.77 -11.82
CA ILE A 15 13.71 -3.79 -11.94
C ILE A 15 13.14 -5.19 -11.68
N ALA A 16 12.19 -5.30 -10.74
CA ALA A 16 11.56 -6.57 -10.39
C ALA A 16 10.74 -7.19 -11.55
N ASP A 17 10.25 -6.37 -12.50
CA ASP A 17 9.57 -6.88 -13.70
C ASP A 17 10.44 -7.84 -14.52
N LYS A 18 11.76 -7.67 -14.47
CA LYS A 18 12.75 -8.51 -15.17
C LYS A 18 13.49 -9.48 -14.27
N SER A 19 13.26 -9.45 -12.98
CA SER A 19 13.93 -10.28 -11.98
C SER A 19 13.03 -11.43 -11.53
N ASN A 20 13.63 -12.44 -10.86
CA ASN A 20 12.84 -13.41 -10.10
C ASN A 20 12.30 -12.72 -8.82
N PRO A 21 10.98 -12.49 -8.69
CA PRO A 21 10.42 -11.73 -7.60
C PRO A 21 10.67 -12.37 -6.22
N LYS A 22 10.75 -13.70 -6.11
CA LYS A 22 11.08 -14.41 -4.88
C LYS A 22 12.46 -14.01 -4.37
N HIS A 23 13.49 -14.19 -5.19
CA HIS A 23 14.86 -13.88 -4.82
C HIS A 23 15.06 -12.39 -4.55
N PHE A 24 14.37 -11.55 -5.33
CA PHE A 24 14.43 -10.09 -5.18
C PHE A 24 13.87 -9.62 -3.82
N MET A 25 12.71 -10.16 -3.41
CA MET A 25 12.13 -9.88 -2.07
C MET A 25 13.01 -10.37 -0.94
N ILE A 26 13.56 -11.58 -1.05
CA ILE A 26 14.45 -12.16 -0.02
C ILE A 26 15.70 -11.30 0.13
N PHE A 27 16.33 -10.92 -0.97
CA PHE A 27 17.49 -10.04 -0.96
C PHE A 27 17.17 -8.70 -0.27
N GLY A 28 16.08 -8.04 -0.64
CA GLY A 28 15.63 -6.79 -0.02
C GLY A 28 15.39 -6.93 1.49
N LEU A 29 14.73 -8.02 1.91
CA LEU A 29 14.46 -8.29 3.32
C LEU A 29 15.75 -8.53 4.12
N MET A 30 16.67 -9.35 3.59
CA MET A 30 17.94 -9.65 4.26
C MET A 30 18.85 -8.41 4.36
N MET A 31 18.91 -7.60 3.29
CA MET A 31 19.68 -6.36 3.33
C MET A 31 19.05 -5.33 4.28
N SER A 32 17.73 -5.22 4.31
CA SER A 32 17.03 -4.39 5.31
C SER A 32 17.31 -4.88 6.74
N ALA A 33 17.28 -6.19 6.97
CA ALA A 33 17.63 -6.78 8.28
C ALA A 33 19.08 -6.44 8.68
N ALA A 34 20.04 -6.60 7.77
CA ALA A 34 21.45 -6.28 8.04
C ALA A 34 21.65 -4.79 8.36
N VAL A 35 21.00 -3.90 7.62
CA VAL A 35 21.04 -2.46 7.87
C VAL A 35 20.41 -2.11 9.23
N ASN A 36 19.27 -2.71 9.58
CA ASN A 36 18.63 -2.51 10.88
C ASN A 36 19.53 -3.01 12.03
N LEU A 37 20.22 -4.13 11.84
CA LEU A 37 21.19 -4.60 12.83
C LEU A 37 22.31 -3.57 13.05
N MET A 38 22.88 -3.02 11.97
CA MET A 38 23.89 -1.96 12.05
C MET A 38 23.35 -0.67 12.71
N MET A 39 22.09 -0.32 12.49
CA MET A 39 21.45 0.82 13.16
C MET A 39 21.42 0.64 14.68
N GLY A 40 21.17 -0.58 15.17
CA GLY A 40 21.17 -0.90 16.60
C GLY A 40 22.50 -0.66 17.30
N PHE A 41 23.61 -0.73 16.58
CA PHE A 41 24.97 -0.50 17.11
C PHE A 41 25.54 0.86 16.72
N SER A 42 24.77 1.71 16.03
CA SER A 42 25.26 3.02 15.57
C SER A 42 25.24 4.04 16.71
N ALA A 43 26.39 4.62 17.03
CA ALA A 43 26.54 5.71 17.99
C ALA A 43 26.57 7.11 17.33
N SER A 44 26.70 7.19 16.01
CA SER A 44 26.81 8.43 15.27
C SER A 44 25.50 8.79 14.57
N PHE A 45 25.05 10.05 14.72
CA PHE A 45 23.89 10.58 14.01
C PHE A 45 24.02 10.44 12.48
N TRP A 46 25.17 10.74 11.92
CA TRP A 46 25.38 10.68 10.47
C TRP A 46 25.40 9.23 9.96
N ALA A 47 26.03 8.32 10.73
CA ALA A 47 25.98 6.88 10.41
C ALA A 47 24.54 6.35 10.46
N PHE A 48 23.80 6.70 11.49
CA PHE A 48 22.39 6.31 11.63
C PHE A 48 21.53 6.87 10.47
N LEU A 49 21.73 8.14 10.11
CA LEU A 49 21.03 8.76 8.97
C LEU A 49 21.35 8.06 7.65
N PHE A 50 22.61 7.73 7.41
CA PHE A 50 23.03 6.96 6.22
C PHE A 50 22.37 5.58 6.19
N LEU A 51 22.36 4.87 7.31
CA LEU A 51 21.69 3.58 7.43
C LEU A 51 20.17 3.70 7.22
N CYS A 52 19.52 4.77 7.67
CA CYS A 52 18.12 5.05 7.37
C CYS A 52 17.86 5.20 5.85
N VAL A 53 18.79 5.82 5.11
CA VAL A 53 18.71 5.92 3.65
C VAL A 53 18.82 4.54 3.01
N LEU A 54 19.81 3.74 3.40
CA LEU A 54 20.00 2.38 2.90
C LEU A 54 18.79 1.49 3.21
N ASN A 55 18.26 1.57 4.43
CA ASN A 55 17.06 0.82 4.79
C ASN A 55 15.87 1.19 3.89
N GLY A 56 15.66 2.50 3.62
CA GLY A 56 14.63 2.95 2.69
C GLY A 56 14.79 2.36 1.30
N ILE A 57 16.03 2.20 0.81
CA ILE A 57 16.32 1.57 -0.49
C ILE A 57 15.91 0.10 -0.49
N PHE A 58 16.34 -0.68 0.49
CA PHE A 58 16.07 -2.13 0.51
C PHE A 58 14.61 -2.47 0.81
N GLN A 59 13.93 -1.69 1.64
CA GLN A 59 12.50 -1.87 1.88
C GLN A 59 11.64 -1.63 0.62
N GLY A 60 12.10 -0.80 -0.32
CA GLY A 60 11.43 -0.61 -1.62
C GLY A 60 11.36 -1.87 -2.49
N MET A 61 12.15 -2.90 -2.18
CA MET A 61 12.21 -4.18 -2.91
C MET A 61 11.09 -5.17 -2.55
N GLY A 62 10.13 -4.81 -1.70
CA GLY A 62 9.10 -5.73 -1.21
C GLY A 62 7.81 -5.70 -2.05
N ALA A 63 7.14 -4.56 -2.10
CA ALA A 63 5.75 -4.46 -2.60
C ALA A 63 5.59 -4.78 -4.09
N GLY A 64 6.44 -4.21 -4.96
CA GLY A 64 6.38 -4.46 -6.41
C GLY A 64 6.44 -5.94 -6.77
N PRO A 65 7.50 -6.65 -6.35
CA PRO A 65 7.61 -8.09 -6.59
C PRO A 65 6.45 -8.91 -6.03
N ALA A 66 5.92 -8.55 -4.87
CA ALA A 66 4.77 -9.24 -4.29
C ALA A 66 3.52 -9.10 -5.18
N TYR A 67 3.24 -7.92 -5.73
CA TYR A 67 2.15 -7.73 -6.69
C TYR A 67 2.38 -8.48 -8.02
N ILE A 68 3.63 -8.62 -8.46
CA ILE A 68 3.97 -9.45 -9.62
C ILE A 68 3.60 -10.92 -9.35
N VAL A 69 3.95 -11.45 -8.18
CA VAL A 69 3.57 -12.82 -7.78
C VAL A 69 2.06 -12.97 -7.74
N LEU A 70 1.34 -12.06 -7.09
CA LEU A 70 -0.13 -12.08 -7.02
C LEU A 70 -0.76 -12.07 -8.42
N ALA A 71 -0.25 -11.23 -9.33
CA ALA A 71 -0.75 -11.16 -10.69
C ALA A 71 -0.51 -12.45 -11.48
N SER A 72 0.58 -13.17 -11.20
CA SER A 72 0.94 -14.40 -11.92
C SER A 72 0.25 -15.67 -11.39
N TRP A 73 -0.11 -15.72 -10.10
CA TRP A 73 -0.68 -16.93 -9.47
C TRP A 73 -2.20 -16.92 -9.37
N PHE A 74 -2.85 -15.75 -9.39
CA PHE A 74 -4.28 -15.64 -9.13
C PHE A 74 -5.04 -15.04 -10.30
N PRO A 75 -6.12 -15.71 -10.78
CA PRO A 75 -6.97 -15.18 -11.83
C PRO A 75 -7.74 -13.95 -11.34
N ARG A 76 -8.18 -13.11 -12.28
CA ARG A 76 -8.87 -11.83 -11.97
C ARG A 76 -10.09 -12.01 -11.06
N LYS A 77 -10.81 -13.14 -11.18
CA LYS A 77 -12.01 -13.45 -10.38
C LYS A 77 -11.75 -13.58 -8.88
N SER A 78 -10.61 -14.14 -8.47
CA SER A 78 -10.25 -14.38 -7.07
C SER A 78 -9.16 -13.45 -6.56
N ARG A 79 -8.65 -12.56 -7.41
CA ARG A 79 -7.52 -11.67 -7.10
C ARG A 79 -7.87 -10.64 -6.03
N GLY A 80 -9.15 -10.23 -5.93
CA GLY A 80 -9.62 -9.29 -4.93
C GLY A 80 -9.39 -9.80 -3.50
N VAL A 81 -9.91 -10.96 -3.17
CA VAL A 81 -9.74 -11.56 -1.84
C VAL A 81 -8.26 -11.82 -1.53
N THR A 82 -7.53 -12.39 -2.47
CA THR A 82 -6.12 -12.73 -2.26
C THR A 82 -5.26 -11.49 -2.06
N THR A 83 -5.49 -10.45 -2.85
CA THR A 83 -4.77 -9.18 -2.68
C THR A 83 -5.18 -8.48 -1.39
N ALA A 84 -6.43 -8.63 -0.93
CA ALA A 84 -6.89 -8.13 0.36
C ALA A 84 -6.14 -8.79 1.52
N ILE A 85 -5.99 -10.12 1.50
CA ILE A 85 -5.22 -10.87 2.50
C ILE A 85 -3.76 -10.39 2.51
N PHE A 86 -3.14 -10.22 1.34
CA PHE A 86 -1.80 -9.66 1.25
C PHE A 86 -1.73 -8.23 1.82
N ASN A 87 -2.71 -7.39 1.49
CA ASN A 87 -2.69 -5.99 1.91
C ASN A 87 -2.81 -5.79 3.43
N ILE A 88 -3.51 -6.71 4.14
CA ILE A 88 -3.63 -6.69 5.60
C ILE A 88 -2.28 -6.92 6.28
N SER A 89 -1.34 -7.57 5.63
CA SER A 89 -0.03 -7.90 6.23
C SER A 89 0.68 -6.69 6.84
N HIS A 90 0.56 -5.51 6.24
CA HIS A 90 1.17 -4.30 6.79
C HIS A 90 0.43 -3.74 8.01
N ASN A 91 -0.90 -3.91 8.11
CA ASN A 91 -1.67 -3.53 9.31
C ASN A 91 -1.33 -4.47 10.47
N VAL A 92 -1.26 -5.79 10.20
CA VAL A 92 -0.84 -6.79 11.19
C VAL A 92 0.60 -6.51 11.63
N GLY A 93 1.51 -6.30 10.67
CA GLY A 93 2.91 -6.00 10.97
C GLY A 93 3.05 -4.70 11.79
N GLY A 94 2.39 -3.63 11.38
CA GLY A 94 2.38 -2.35 12.10
C GLY A 94 1.83 -2.48 13.52
N GLY A 95 0.75 -3.25 13.70
CA GLY A 95 0.15 -3.52 15.02
C GLY A 95 1.02 -4.39 15.93
N LEU A 96 1.87 -5.24 15.37
CA LEU A 96 2.76 -6.13 16.14
C LEU A 96 4.06 -5.45 16.59
N VAL A 97 4.47 -4.33 15.99
CA VAL A 97 5.75 -3.68 16.31
C VAL A 97 5.83 -3.29 17.78
N ALA A 98 4.83 -2.61 18.32
CA ALA A 98 4.84 -2.15 19.70
C ALA A 98 4.76 -3.31 20.73
N PRO A 99 3.88 -4.32 20.58
CA PRO A 99 3.91 -5.52 21.43
C PRO A 99 5.24 -6.28 21.38
N ILE A 100 5.83 -6.50 20.21
CA ILE A 100 7.11 -7.17 20.07
C ILE A 100 8.22 -6.39 20.76
N ALA A 101 8.29 -5.07 20.53
CA ALA A 101 9.29 -4.21 21.19
C ALA A 101 9.11 -4.21 22.71
N GLY A 102 7.87 -4.08 23.20
CA GLY A 102 7.57 -4.12 24.62
C GLY A 102 7.94 -5.46 25.29
N ALA A 103 7.57 -6.58 24.68
CA ALA A 103 7.93 -7.91 25.15
C ALA A 103 9.46 -8.13 25.12
N SER A 104 10.14 -7.64 24.10
CA SER A 104 11.60 -7.73 23.97
C SER A 104 12.32 -6.92 25.06
N ILE A 105 11.83 -5.72 25.38
CA ILE A 105 12.36 -4.90 26.49
C ILE A 105 12.09 -5.58 27.83
N ALA A 106 10.89 -6.13 28.03
CA ALA A 106 10.55 -6.85 29.26
C ALA A 106 11.45 -8.08 29.48
N TRP A 107 11.86 -8.75 28.39
CA TRP A 107 12.74 -9.92 28.43
C TRP A 107 14.22 -9.56 28.60
N LEU A 108 14.71 -8.53 27.88
CA LEU A 108 16.13 -8.20 27.83
C LEU A 108 16.55 -7.12 28.84
N GLY A 109 15.61 -6.39 29.40
CA GLY A 109 15.85 -5.21 30.25
C GLY A 109 15.94 -3.91 29.47
N GLN A 110 15.62 -2.79 30.13
CA GLN A 110 15.64 -1.45 29.52
C GLN A 110 17.05 -0.99 29.10
N GLU A 111 18.07 -1.45 29.78
CA GLU A 111 19.48 -1.18 29.45
C GLU A 111 19.87 -1.76 28.09
N HIS A 112 19.18 -2.79 27.61
CA HIS A 112 19.41 -3.44 26.32
C HIS A 112 18.36 -3.05 25.25
N TRP A 113 17.82 -1.84 25.32
CA TRP A 113 16.76 -1.37 24.40
C TRP A 113 17.15 -1.46 22.92
N GLN A 114 18.44 -1.26 22.59
CA GLN A 114 18.94 -1.41 21.22
C GLN A 114 18.79 -2.86 20.73
N ALA A 115 19.15 -3.84 21.56
CA ALA A 115 18.96 -5.25 21.24
C ALA A 115 17.47 -5.58 21.08
N ALA A 116 16.62 -5.07 21.97
CA ALA A 116 15.18 -5.28 21.91
C ALA A 116 14.55 -4.72 20.63
N HIS A 117 14.96 -3.53 20.17
CA HIS A 117 14.37 -2.86 19.00
C HIS A 117 14.98 -3.27 17.66
N PHE A 118 16.20 -3.78 17.64
CA PHE A 118 16.90 -4.09 16.38
C PHE A 118 17.23 -5.59 16.26
N VAL A 119 17.82 -6.22 17.27
CA VAL A 119 18.26 -7.63 17.13
C VAL A 119 17.06 -8.58 17.07
N VAL A 120 16.06 -8.41 17.93
CA VAL A 120 14.88 -9.30 17.95
C VAL A 120 14.08 -9.20 16.65
N PRO A 121 13.71 -8.01 16.12
CA PRO A 121 13.04 -7.92 14.82
C PRO A 121 13.89 -8.46 13.66
N VAL A 122 15.21 -8.28 13.68
CA VAL A 122 16.12 -8.84 12.67
C VAL A 122 16.13 -10.36 12.70
N ALA A 123 16.14 -10.97 13.88
CA ALA A 123 16.04 -12.42 14.02
C ALA A 123 14.72 -12.95 13.42
N ILE A 124 13.60 -12.29 13.71
CA ILE A 124 12.28 -12.63 13.15
C ILE A 124 12.31 -12.49 11.62
N ALA A 125 12.82 -11.37 11.10
CA ALA A 125 12.91 -11.12 9.65
C ALA A 125 13.78 -12.18 8.94
N THR A 126 14.88 -12.59 9.57
CA THR A 126 15.76 -13.63 9.05
C THR A 126 15.07 -15.00 8.99
N ILE A 127 14.34 -15.38 10.05
CA ILE A 127 13.55 -16.61 10.07
C ILE A 127 12.48 -16.58 8.98
N VAL A 128 11.77 -15.48 8.84
CA VAL A 128 10.75 -15.30 7.77
C VAL A 128 11.39 -15.39 6.38
N ALA A 129 12.57 -14.80 6.18
CA ALA A 129 13.29 -14.88 4.91
C ALA A 129 13.68 -16.33 4.57
N ILE A 130 14.14 -17.11 5.55
CA ILE A 130 14.47 -18.54 5.37
C ILE A 130 13.21 -19.34 5.03
N ILE A 131 12.12 -19.14 5.77
CA ILE A 131 10.84 -19.80 5.50
C ILE A 131 10.36 -19.47 4.07
N PHE A 132 10.44 -18.21 3.69
CA PHE A 132 10.04 -17.77 2.35
C PHE A 132 10.99 -18.28 1.26
N TYR A 133 12.27 -18.45 1.55
CA TYR A 133 13.22 -19.08 0.64
C TYR A 133 12.87 -20.56 0.37
N ILE A 134 12.46 -21.28 1.39
CA ILE A 134 12.15 -22.71 1.29
C ILE A 134 10.76 -22.92 0.65
N PHE A 135 9.74 -22.22 1.13
CA PHE A 135 8.34 -22.49 0.80
C PHE A 135 7.72 -21.45 -0.14
N GLY A 136 8.33 -20.26 -0.31
CA GLY A 136 7.80 -19.21 -1.16
C GLY A 136 7.96 -19.53 -2.63
N ALA A 137 7.11 -18.91 -3.46
CA ALA A 137 7.14 -19.06 -4.92
C ALA A 137 7.48 -17.72 -5.60
N GLY A 138 8.10 -17.82 -6.78
CA GLY A 138 8.27 -16.73 -7.71
C GLY A 138 7.06 -16.57 -8.63
N ARG A 139 7.27 -16.25 -9.90
CA ARG A 139 6.22 -16.37 -10.93
C ARG A 139 5.96 -17.82 -11.25
N THR A 140 4.78 -18.15 -11.79
CA THR A 140 4.43 -19.53 -12.16
C THR A 140 5.49 -20.17 -13.05
N TYR A 141 6.02 -19.47 -14.04
CA TYR A 141 7.07 -20.01 -14.91
C TYR A 141 8.42 -20.22 -14.20
N ASN A 142 8.74 -19.49 -13.14
CA ASN A 142 9.93 -19.72 -12.35
C ASN A 142 9.88 -21.07 -11.60
N GLU A 143 8.67 -21.54 -11.34
CA GLU A 143 8.39 -22.84 -10.67
C GLU A 143 8.07 -23.96 -11.70
N GLY A 144 8.30 -23.72 -12.98
CA GLY A 144 8.04 -24.71 -14.04
C GLY A 144 6.56 -24.93 -14.36
N LEU A 145 5.68 -24.05 -13.89
CA LEU A 145 4.24 -24.13 -14.10
C LEU A 145 3.79 -23.26 -15.27
N PRO A 146 2.76 -23.67 -16.03
CA PRO A 146 2.20 -22.83 -17.07
C PRO A 146 1.54 -21.58 -16.48
N PRO A 147 1.41 -20.49 -17.27
CA PRO A 147 0.64 -19.31 -16.84
C PRO A 147 -0.79 -19.70 -16.44
N VAL A 148 -1.32 -19.06 -15.40
CA VAL A 148 -2.69 -19.33 -14.89
C VAL A 148 -3.76 -19.26 -15.99
N GLY A 149 -3.57 -18.38 -17.00
CA GLY A 149 -4.45 -18.32 -18.16
C GLY A 149 -4.56 -19.60 -18.96
N LYS A 150 -3.48 -20.33 -19.18
CA LYS A 150 -3.51 -21.62 -19.91
C LYS A 150 -4.22 -22.73 -19.13
N ILE A 151 -4.20 -22.66 -17.81
CA ILE A 151 -4.93 -23.62 -16.96
C ILE A 151 -6.44 -23.37 -17.05
N LEU A 152 -6.87 -22.13 -17.21
CA LEU A 152 -8.27 -21.71 -17.29
C LEU A 152 -8.84 -21.73 -18.71
N GLU A 153 -8.01 -21.76 -19.77
CA GLU A 153 -8.46 -22.00 -21.14
C GLU A 153 -9.17 -23.34 -21.30
N SER A 154 -8.88 -24.32 -20.42
CA SER A 154 -9.64 -25.58 -20.35
C SER A 154 -11.08 -25.40 -19.83
N GLU A 155 -11.44 -24.23 -19.29
CA GLU A 155 -12.74 -23.91 -18.68
C GLU A 155 -13.53 -22.80 -19.42
N ASN A 156 -13.28 -22.59 -20.72
CA ASN A 156 -14.00 -21.60 -21.57
C ASN A 156 -13.99 -20.13 -21.08
N GLU A 157 -12.99 -19.69 -20.35
CA GLU A 157 -12.77 -18.27 -20.16
C GLU A 157 -11.56 -17.78 -20.96
N GLU A 158 -11.81 -16.98 -22.00
CA GLU A 158 -10.82 -16.17 -22.70
C GLU A 158 -10.16 -15.19 -21.72
N LEU A 159 -9.25 -15.70 -20.93
CA LEU A 159 -8.18 -14.87 -20.43
C LEU A 159 -7.28 -14.60 -21.64
N VAL A 160 -7.25 -13.35 -22.08
CA VAL A 160 -6.18 -12.85 -22.92
C VAL A 160 -4.90 -12.94 -22.09
N VAL A 161 -4.39 -14.13 -21.98
CA VAL A 161 -2.98 -14.34 -21.76
C VAL A 161 -2.35 -13.92 -23.06
N THR A 162 -2.05 -12.64 -23.17
CA THR A 162 -0.89 -12.31 -23.98
C THR A 162 0.16 -13.28 -23.47
N LYS A 163 0.53 -14.31 -24.33
CA LYS A 163 1.81 -14.96 -24.23
C LYS A 163 2.69 -13.97 -23.50
N GLU A 164 3.34 -14.35 -22.40
CA GLU A 164 4.50 -13.62 -21.97
C GLU A 164 5.45 -13.73 -23.14
N GLU A 165 5.24 -12.97 -24.16
CA GLU A 165 6.20 -12.65 -25.15
C GLU A 165 7.23 -12.00 -24.30
N ASN A 166 8.23 -12.77 -24.05
CA ASN A 166 9.44 -12.39 -23.37
C ASN A 166 9.99 -11.28 -24.17
N VAL A 167 9.56 -10.23 -23.71
CA VAL A 167 9.61 -9.02 -24.36
C VAL A 167 11.07 -8.67 -24.30
N ASN A 168 11.70 -8.67 -25.41
CA ASN A 168 13.03 -8.11 -25.61
C ASN A 168 13.03 -6.60 -25.32
N LEU A 169 11.94 -6.07 -24.71
CA LEU A 169 11.79 -4.70 -24.28
C LEU A 169 12.67 -4.44 -23.05
N THR A 170 13.36 -3.33 -23.08
CA THR A 170 14.07 -2.82 -21.89
C THR A 170 13.09 -2.38 -20.80
N THR A 171 13.53 -2.30 -19.54
CA THR A 171 12.72 -1.75 -18.45
C THR A 171 12.19 -0.35 -18.78
N TRP A 172 12.97 0.46 -19.48
CA TRP A 172 12.56 1.79 -19.92
C TRP A 172 11.44 1.77 -20.96
N GLU A 173 11.51 0.85 -21.94
CA GLU A 173 10.45 0.69 -22.94
C GLU A 173 9.15 0.23 -22.31
N ILE A 174 9.19 -0.73 -21.36
CA ILE A 174 8.02 -1.14 -20.58
C ILE A 174 7.42 0.07 -19.86
N PHE A 175 8.25 0.83 -19.15
CA PHE A 175 7.79 1.99 -18.40
C PHE A 175 7.19 3.06 -19.31
N ARG A 176 7.88 3.41 -20.42
CA ARG A 176 7.43 4.43 -21.36
C ARG A 176 6.13 4.05 -22.07
N ASP A 177 6.03 2.82 -22.58
CA ASP A 177 4.99 2.44 -23.53
C ASP A 177 3.73 1.87 -22.85
N TYR A 178 3.88 1.22 -21.69
CA TYR A 178 2.76 0.61 -20.97
C TYR A 178 2.32 1.41 -19.74
N ILE A 179 3.18 2.28 -19.19
CA ILE A 179 2.88 3.03 -17.97
C ILE A 179 2.65 4.51 -18.28
N MET A 180 3.64 5.19 -18.87
CA MET A 180 3.58 6.65 -19.08
C MET A 180 2.48 7.07 -20.06
N LYS A 181 2.20 6.25 -21.07
CA LYS A 181 1.21 6.55 -22.12
C LYS A 181 -0.23 6.19 -21.71
N ASP A 182 -0.43 5.36 -20.69
CA ASP A 182 -1.79 4.99 -20.25
C ASP A 182 -2.30 5.96 -19.18
N ILE A 183 -3.23 6.80 -19.58
CA ILE A 183 -3.88 7.79 -18.70
C ILE A 183 -4.60 7.13 -17.51
N ASN A 184 -5.07 5.88 -17.65
CA ASN A 184 -5.73 5.18 -16.55
C ASN A 184 -4.74 4.82 -15.45
N VAL A 185 -3.47 4.52 -15.80
CA VAL A 185 -2.39 4.27 -14.83
C VAL A 185 -2.09 5.55 -14.03
N TRP A 186 -2.16 6.72 -14.67
CA TRP A 186 -2.03 7.98 -13.95
C TRP A 186 -3.19 8.25 -12.99
N PHE A 187 -4.43 8.08 -13.44
CA PHE A 187 -5.58 8.27 -12.55
C PHE A 187 -5.53 7.32 -11.35
N VAL A 188 -5.23 6.03 -11.56
CA VAL A 188 -5.13 5.08 -10.44
C VAL A 188 -3.95 5.41 -9.51
N SER A 189 -2.87 5.98 -10.03
CA SER A 189 -1.75 6.45 -9.21
C SER A 189 -2.12 7.66 -8.37
N PHE A 190 -2.90 8.59 -8.91
CA PHE A 190 -3.42 9.74 -8.16
C PHE A 190 -4.45 9.34 -7.10
N ILE A 191 -5.22 8.26 -7.27
CA ILE A 191 -6.04 7.69 -6.19
C ILE A 191 -5.15 7.43 -4.97
N ASP A 192 -3.99 6.81 -5.17
CA ASP A 192 -3.05 6.54 -4.08
C ASP A 192 -2.43 7.82 -3.48
N VAL A 193 -2.12 8.83 -4.30
CA VAL A 193 -1.67 10.14 -3.79
C VAL A 193 -2.67 10.71 -2.79
N PHE A 194 -3.94 10.76 -3.16
CA PHE A 194 -4.97 11.33 -2.30
C PHE A 194 -5.29 10.45 -1.09
N THR A 195 -5.34 9.13 -1.24
CA THR A 195 -5.55 8.23 -0.10
C THR A 195 -4.40 8.28 0.90
N TYR A 196 -3.16 8.41 0.43
CA TYR A 196 -1.99 8.58 1.30
C TYR A 196 -1.98 9.95 1.98
N MET A 197 -2.41 11.01 1.28
CA MET A 197 -2.58 12.34 1.88
C MET A 197 -3.58 12.28 3.05
N ILE A 198 -4.73 11.65 2.86
CA ILE A 198 -5.75 11.49 3.90
C ILE A 198 -5.21 10.63 5.05
N ARG A 199 -4.69 9.45 4.73
CA ARG A 199 -4.19 8.50 5.72
C ARG A 199 -3.09 9.11 6.58
N PHE A 200 -2.05 9.66 5.97
CA PHE A 200 -0.93 10.25 6.71
C PHE A 200 -1.31 11.56 7.39
N GLY A 201 -2.23 12.33 6.82
CA GLY A 201 -2.77 13.53 7.45
C GLY A 201 -3.48 13.19 8.76
N VAL A 202 -4.40 12.23 8.73
CA VAL A 202 -5.08 11.78 9.95
C VAL A 202 -4.10 11.10 10.89
N LEU A 203 -3.34 10.11 10.44
CA LEU A 203 -2.50 9.27 11.29
C LEU A 203 -1.38 10.04 12.00
N THR A 204 -0.75 10.99 11.30
CA THR A 204 0.36 11.78 11.86
C THR A 204 -0.12 12.84 12.83
N TRP A 205 -1.23 13.51 12.50
CA TRP A 205 -1.71 14.65 13.27
C TRP A 205 -2.81 14.33 14.26
N LEU A 206 -3.46 13.15 14.15
CA LEU A 206 -4.46 12.69 15.10
C LEU A 206 -3.98 12.77 16.56
N PRO A 207 -2.77 12.27 16.91
CA PRO A 207 -2.31 12.36 18.29
C PRO A 207 -2.26 13.79 18.82
N LEU A 208 -1.66 14.70 18.04
CA LEU A 208 -1.47 16.09 18.45
C LEU A 208 -2.82 16.84 18.51
N TYR A 209 -3.68 16.65 17.49
CA TYR A 209 -5.01 17.24 17.44
C TYR A 209 -5.87 16.84 18.65
N LEU A 210 -5.84 15.55 19.04
CA LEU A 210 -6.60 15.06 20.19
C LEU A 210 -6.07 15.65 21.51
N LEU A 211 -4.76 15.78 21.66
CA LEU A 211 -4.16 16.33 22.87
C LEU A 211 -4.39 17.84 22.98
N GLU A 212 -4.10 18.61 21.93
CA GLU A 212 -4.09 20.07 21.97
C GLU A 212 -5.51 20.67 21.85
N THR A 213 -6.31 20.14 20.94
CA THR A 213 -7.63 20.73 20.61
C THR A 213 -8.77 20.11 21.38
N LYS A 214 -8.70 18.79 21.62
CA LYS A 214 -9.78 18.07 22.30
C LYS A 214 -9.49 17.78 23.78
N GLY A 215 -8.26 18.02 24.26
CA GLY A 215 -7.88 17.84 25.66
C GLY A 215 -7.87 16.38 26.12
N PHE A 216 -7.68 15.43 25.22
CA PHE A 216 -7.69 14.01 25.55
C PHE A 216 -6.37 13.59 26.21
N THR A 217 -6.44 12.53 27.03
CA THR A 217 -5.25 11.92 27.65
C THR A 217 -4.45 11.10 26.64
N LYS A 218 -3.16 10.85 26.93
CA LYS A 218 -2.30 9.98 26.08
C LYS A 218 -2.88 8.58 25.90
N ALA A 219 -3.55 8.02 26.93
CA ALA A 219 -4.19 6.71 26.82
C ALA A 219 -5.37 6.71 25.84
N GLN A 220 -6.23 7.75 25.92
CA GLN A 220 -7.37 7.92 25.01
C GLN A 220 -6.92 8.13 23.56
N MET A 221 -5.89 8.93 23.35
CA MET A 221 -5.25 9.11 22.06
C MET A 221 -4.72 7.78 21.48
N GLY A 222 -4.01 6.99 22.30
CA GLY A 222 -3.48 5.68 21.90
C GLY A 222 -4.60 4.70 21.50
N THR A 223 -5.74 4.74 22.21
CA THR A 223 -6.93 3.94 21.89
C THR A 223 -7.53 4.34 20.54
N ALA A 224 -7.71 5.62 20.30
CA ALA A 224 -8.22 6.13 19.02
C ALA A 224 -7.31 5.76 17.83
N PHE A 225 -5.99 5.85 18.03
CA PHE A 225 -4.99 5.44 17.04
C PHE A 225 -5.07 3.92 16.74
N ALA A 226 -5.15 3.08 17.76
CA ALA A 226 -5.26 1.63 17.61
C ALA A 226 -6.56 1.24 16.87
N ILE A 227 -7.68 1.88 17.20
CA ILE A 227 -8.96 1.67 16.53
C ILE A 227 -8.87 2.06 15.05
N PHE A 228 -8.23 3.20 14.73
CA PHE A 228 -8.00 3.64 13.36
C PHE A 228 -7.28 2.57 12.51
N GLU A 229 -6.17 2.02 13.02
CA GLU A 229 -5.37 1.02 12.29
C GLU A 229 -6.06 -0.34 12.19
N TRP A 230 -6.66 -0.83 13.27
CA TRP A 230 -7.24 -2.18 13.29
C TRP A 230 -8.59 -2.28 12.58
N ALA A 231 -9.35 -1.20 12.54
CA ALA A 231 -10.61 -1.17 11.80
C ALA A 231 -10.42 -1.40 10.28
N ALA A 232 -9.22 -1.20 9.77
CA ALA A 232 -8.85 -1.45 8.37
C ALA A 232 -8.87 -2.95 7.99
N ILE A 233 -8.65 -3.85 8.94
CA ILE A 233 -8.50 -5.29 8.65
C ILE A 233 -9.81 -5.90 8.11
N PRO A 234 -10.93 -5.84 8.84
CA PRO A 234 -12.19 -6.43 8.36
C PRO A 234 -12.72 -5.72 7.10
N SER A 235 -12.55 -4.40 6.99
CA SER A 235 -13.05 -3.66 5.84
C SER A 235 -12.32 -4.00 4.54
N THR A 236 -11.02 -4.22 4.61
CA THR A 236 -10.21 -4.60 3.43
C THR A 236 -10.60 -5.99 2.94
N LEU A 237 -10.81 -6.96 3.84
CA LEU A 237 -11.29 -8.31 3.48
C LEU A 237 -12.68 -8.26 2.86
N LEU A 238 -13.59 -7.55 3.50
CA LEU A 238 -14.95 -7.37 3.01
C LEU A 238 -14.97 -6.69 1.64
N ALA A 239 -14.13 -5.68 1.42
CA ALA A 239 -14.02 -5.00 0.14
C ALA A 239 -13.51 -5.93 -0.97
N GLY A 240 -12.52 -6.78 -0.67
CA GLY A 240 -12.04 -7.79 -1.62
C GLY A 240 -13.16 -8.74 -2.05
N TRP A 241 -13.88 -9.29 -1.08
CA TRP A 241 -15.02 -10.18 -1.33
C TRP A 241 -16.18 -9.49 -2.07
N LEU A 242 -16.57 -8.29 -1.66
CA LEU A 242 -17.64 -7.52 -2.31
C LEU A 242 -17.33 -7.21 -3.77
N THR A 243 -16.08 -6.80 -4.07
CA THR A 243 -15.71 -6.47 -5.44
C THR A 243 -15.63 -7.69 -6.34
N ASP A 244 -15.28 -8.86 -5.82
CA ASP A 244 -15.24 -10.09 -6.58
C ASP A 244 -16.66 -10.65 -6.83
N THR A 245 -17.56 -10.58 -5.82
CA THR A 245 -18.91 -11.18 -5.89
C THR A 245 -19.96 -10.23 -6.46
N TYR A 246 -20.19 -9.08 -5.80
CA TYR A 246 -21.29 -8.16 -6.17
C TYR A 246 -20.94 -7.22 -7.31
N PHE A 247 -19.72 -6.66 -7.30
CA PHE A 247 -19.30 -5.71 -8.33
C PHE A 247 -18.69 -6.38 -9.57
N LYS A 248 -18.67 -7.71 -9.63
CA LYS A 248 -18.20 -8.51 -10.79
C LYS A 248 -16.81 -8.07 -11.27
N GLY A 249 -15.90 -7.87 -10.34
CA GLY A 249 -14.54 -7.42 -10.61
C GLY A 249 -14.37 -5.92 -10.87
N ARG A 250 -15.42 -5.09 -10.80
CA ARG A 250 -15.30 -3.63 -10.89
C ARG A 250 -14.91 -3.06 -9.54
N ARG A 251 -13.71 -2.47 -9.45
CA ARG A 251 -13.10 -2.05 -8.20
C ARG A 251 -13.52 -0.64 -7.75
N MET A 252 -13.63 0.28 -8.71
CA MET A 252 -13.81 1.70 -8.43
C MET A 252 -15.18 2.10 -7.83
N PRO A 253 -16.32 1.47 -8.18
CA PRO A 253 -17.59 1.84 -7.56
C PRO A 253 -17.59 1.70 -6.04
N LEU A 254 -17.02 0.61 -5.50
CA LEU A 254 -16.91 0.43 -4.04
C LEU A 254 -15.95 1.47 -3.42
N ALA A 255 -14.84 1.77 -4.10
CA ALA A 255 -13.91 2.81 -3.65
C ALA A 255 -14.59 4.18 -3.52
N ILE A 256 -15.45 4.55 -4.48
CA ILE A 256 -16.21 5.81 -4.45
C ILE A 256 -17.18 5.82 -3.26
N ILE A 257 -17.93 4.73 -3.05
CA ILE A 257 -18.88 4.63 -1.93
C ILE A 257 -18.15 4.80 -0.59
N THR A 258 -17.03 4.13 -0.41
CA THR A 258 -16.25 4.22 0.84
C THR A 258 -15.63 5.62 1.03
N LEU A 259 -15.25 6.31 -0.03
CA LEU A 259 -14.72 7.68 0.05
C LEU A 259 -15.79 8.70 0.48
N PHE A 260 -17.04 8.55 0.06
CA PHE A 260 -18.14 9.35 0.63
C PHE A 260 -18.30 9.09 2.14
N GLY A 261 -18.16 7.83 2.57
CA GLY A 261 -18.12 7.47 3.99
C GLY A 261 -16.96 8.13 4.74
N VAL A 262 -15.75 8.15 4.15
CA VAL A 262 -14.57 8.84 4.71
C VAL A 262 -14.86 10.34 4.87
N GLY A 263 -15.41 10.98 3.84
CA GLY A 263 -15.77 12.41 3.89
C GLY A 263 -16.78 12.71 5.01
N GLY A 264 -17.85 11.91 5.12
CA GLY A 264 -18.82 12.04 6.20
C GLY A 264 -18.22 11.81 7.60
N ALA A 265 -17.39 10.77 7.75
CA ALA A 265 -16.70 10.48 9.01
C ALA A 265 -15.70 11.57 9.40
N MET A 266 -15.12 12.27 8.43
CA MET A 266 -14.22 13.39 8.67
C MET A 266 -14.94 14.57 9.33
N PHE A 267 -16.17 14.87 8.95
CA PHE A 267 -16.98 15.89 9.62
C PHE A 267 -17.33 15.47 11.06
N VAL A 268 -17.62 14.19 11.30
CA VAL A 268 -17.87 13.66 12.64
C VAL A 268 -16.61 13.76 13.50
N TYR A 269 -15.45 13.40 12.95
CA TYR A 269 -14.16 13.49 13.63
C TYR A 269 -13.78 14.94 13.96
N TRP A 270 -13.94 15.85 13.01
CA TRP A 270 -13.61 17.27 13.15
C TRP A 270 -14.55 17.98 14.13
N GLY A 271 -15.88 17.80 13.96
CA GLY A 271 -16.91 18.47 14.76
C GLY A 271 -17.15 17.85 16.15
N GLY A 272 -16.72 16.61 16.37
CA GLY A 272 -16.93 15.91 17.64
C GLY A 272 -16.22 16.57 18.81
N SER A 273 -16.88 16.71 19.97
CA SER A 273 -16.33 17.28 21.19
C SER A 273 -16.03 16.25 22.26
N ASP A 274 -16.65 15.10 22.21
CA ASP A 274 -16.49 14.01 23.19
C ASP A 274 -15.63 12.87 22.63
N LEU A 275 -15.03 12.09 23.54
CA LEU A 275 -14.14 10.99 23.21
C LEU A 275 -14.81 9.95 22.29
N LEU A 276 -16.09 9.61 22.57
CA LEU A 276 -16.77 8.57 21.82
C LEU A 276 -16.98 8.97 20.36
N THR A 277 -17.51 10.16 20.11
CA THR A 277 -17.77 10.71 18.78
C THR A 277 -16.49 10.80 17.96
N VAL A 278 -15.41 11.33 18.54
CA VAL A 278 -14.12 11.48 17.86
C VAL A 278 -13.49 10.11 17.57
N THR A 279 -13.55 9.17 18.51
CA THR A 279 -13.01 7.81 18.33
C THR A 279 -13.80 7.04 17.27
N ILE A 280 -15.12 7.18 17.23
CA ILE A 280 -15.97 6.59 16.17
C ILE A 280 -15.60 7.21 14.81
N GLY A 281 -15.50 8.54 14.72
CA GLY A 281 -15.09 9.22 13.49
C GLY A 281 -13.73 8.72 13.00
N ALA A 282 -12.72 8.68 13.86
CA ALA A 282 -11.41 8.15 13.54
C ALA A 282 -11.46 6.67 13.11
N GLY A 283 -12.22 5.84 13.81
CA GLY A 283 -12.40 4.43 13.48
C GLY A 283 -13.07 4.21 12.13
N ILE A 284 -14.09 5.00 11.78
CA ILE A 284 -14.76 4.93 10.47
C ILE A 284 -13.80 5.40 9.37
N ILE A 285 -13.04 6.49 9.58
CA ILE A 285 -12.02 6.92 8.62
C ILE A 285 -11.00 5.81 8.41
N GLY A 286 -10.44 5.23 9.48
CA GLY A 286 -9.49 4.13 9.42
C GLY A 286 -10.06 2.90 8.72
N CYS A 287 -11.29 2.51 9.06
CA CYS A 287 -12.00 1.40 8.41
C CYS A 287 -12.13 1.60 6.89
N LEU A 288 -12.51 2.79 6.44
CA LEU A 288 -12.89 3.02 5.06
C LEU A 288 -11.73 3.48 4.16
N ILE A 289 -10.72 4.19 4.67
CA ILE A 289 -9.64 4.75 3.84
C ILE A 289 -8.73 3.68 3.23
N TYR A 290 -8.58 2.54 3.89
CA TYR A 290 -7.77 1.44 3.37
C TYR A 290 -8.46 0.72 2.20
N VAL A 291 -9.77 0.84 2.05
CA VAL A 291 -10.51 0.24 0.94
C VAL A 291 -10.09 0.83 -0.42
N PRO A 292 -10.18 2.16 -0.69
CA PRO A 292 -9.70 2.70 -1.96
C PRO A 292 -8.19 2.50 -2.16
N MET A 293 -7.36 2.52 -1.10
CA MET A 293 -5.93 2.25 -1.16
C MET A 293 -5.64 0.80 -1.61
N PHE A 294 -6.37 -0.16 -1.11
CA PHE A 294 -6.30 -1.56 -1.52
C PHE A 294 -6.83 -1.75 -2.95
N LEU A 295 -8.00 -1.19 -3.27
CA LEU A 295 -8.64 -1.33 -4.57
C LEU A 295 -7.85 -0.64 -5.70
N SER A 296 -7.17 0.47 -5.43
CA SER A 296 -6.25 1.10 -6.38
C SER A 296 -5.05 0.20 -6.66
N SER A 297 -4.53 -0.49 -5.64
CA SER A 297 -3.43 -1.46 -5.79
C SER A 297 -3.83 -2.61 -6.70
N LEU A 298 -5.02 -3.17 -6.46
CA LEU A 298 -5.58 -4.25 -7.26
C LEU A 298 -5.87 -3.79 -8.69
N GLN A 299 -6.50 -2.62 -8.85
CA GLN A 299 -6.80 -2.06 -10.17
C GLN A 299 -5.54 -1.80 -10.98
N THR A 300 -4.44 -1.37 -10.34
CA THR A 300 -3.16 -1.11 -11.02
C THR A 300 -2.65 -2.35 -11.74
N ILE A 301 -2.62 -3.51 -11.10
CA ILE A 301 -2.15 -4.76 -11.72
C ILE A 301 -3.15 -5.38 -12.70
N GLU A 302 -4.40 -4.92 -12.70
CA GLU A 302 -5.44 -5.33 -13.66
C GLU A 302 -5.49 -4.45 -14.91
N LEU A 303 -4.90 -3.25 -14.88
CA LEU A 303 -4.83 -2.33 -16.02
C LEU A 303 -3.69 -2.64 -16.99
N VAL A 304 -2.61 -3.23 -16.49
CA VAL A 304 -1.39 -3.45 -17.26
C VAL A 304 -1.12 -4.95 -17.45
N PRO A 305 -0.35 -5.34 -18.48
CA PRO A 305 0.13 -6.71 -18.61
C PRO A 305 0.97 -7.15 -17.39
N SER A 306 1.01 -8.47 -17.13
CA SER A 306 1.72 -9.02 -15.95
C SER A 306 3.20 -8.66 -15.89
N PHE A 307 3.86 -8.53 -17.05
CA PHE A 307 5.25 -8.12 -17.15
C PHE A 307 5.51 -6.62 -16.83
N ALA A 308 4.48 -5.80 -16.79
CA ALA A 308 4.55 -4.37 -16.45
C ALA A 308 3.96 -4.05 -15.07
N ALA A 309 3.48 -5.05 -14.32
CA ALA A 309 2.81 -4.89 -13.04
C ALA A 309 3.71 -4.25 -11.98
N GLY A 310 5.00 -4.58 -11.97
CA GLY A 310 5.98 -3.98 -11.09
C GLY A 310 6.20 -2.50 -11.39
N SER A 311 6.40 -2.15 -12.66
CA SER A 311 6.58 -0.76 -13.11
C SER A 311 5.37 0.12 -12.78
N ALA A 312 4.15 -0.38 -13.00
CA ALA A 312 2.92 0.32 -12.65
C ALA A 312 2.78 0.53 -11.13
N THR A 313 3.02 -0.53 -10.34
CA THR A 313 3.04 -0.46 -8.88
C THR A 313 4.14 0.48 -8.38
N GLY A 314 5.27 0.51 -9.06
CA GLY A 314 6.39 1.40 -8.79
C GLY A 314 6.02 2.87 -8.96
N LEU A 315 5.45 3.27 -10.09
CA LEU A 315 4.99 4.65 -10.34
C LEU A 315 3.97 5.08 -9.29
N ARG A 316 2.95 4.25 -9.07
CA ARG A 316 1.91 4.49 -8.06
C ARG A 316 2.52 4.71 -6.67
N GLY A 317 3.44 3.82 -6.25
CA GLY A 317 4.12 3.93 -4.96
C GLY A 317 5.02 5.17 -4.85
N LEU A 318 5.74 5.51 -5.91
CA LEU A 318 6.58 6.71 -5.96
C LEU A 318 5.74 7.97 -5.75
N LEU A 319 4.66 8.13 -6.51
CA LEU A 319 3.78 9.29 -6.41
C LEU A 319 3.10 9.37 -5.04
N SER A 320 2.60 8.26 -4.51
CA SER A 320 1.90 8.24 -3.22
C SER A 320 2.80 8.64 -2.04
N TYR A 321 4.07 8.22 -2.05
CA TYR A 321 4.99 8.61 -0.97
C TYR A 321 5.55 10.01 -1.13
N ILE A 322 5.90 10.43 -2.36
CA ILE A 322 6.47 11.77 -2.58
C ILE A 322 5.40 12.86 -2.46
N LEU A 323 4.27 12.69 -3.15
CA LEU A 323 3.22 13.70 -3.15
C LEU A 323 2.22 13.49 -2.02
N GLY A 324 1.69 12.27 -1.87
CA GLY A 324 0.62 11.98 -0.91
C GLY A 324 1.10 12.08 0.54
N SER A 325 2.14 11.32 0.90
CA SER A 325 2.67 11.34 2.26
C SER A 325 3.23 12.70 2.65
N PHE A 326 3.96 13.38 1.74
CA PHE A 326 4.47 14.73 2.01
C PHE A 326 3.33 15.73 2.25
N SER A 327 2.29 15.71 1.42
CA SER A 327 1.15 16.62 1.59
C SER A 327 0.35 16.32 2.86
N GLY A 328 0.15 15.05 3.19
CA GLY A 328 -0.55 14.65 4.42
C GLY A 328 0.24 14.97 5.69
N THR A 329 1.58 14.95 5.65
CA THR A 329 2.40 15.23 6.82
C THR A 329 2.86 16.70 6.87
N ALA A 330 3.75 17.10 5.96
CA ALA A 330 4.38 18.40 6.02
C ALA A 330 3.44 19.54 5.61
N LEU A 331 2.72 19.41 4.48
CA LEU A 331 1.83 20.49 4.02
C LEU A 331 0.65 20.66 4.99
N PHE A 332 0.07 19.58 5.50
CA PHE A 332 -0.96 19.66 6.54
C PHE A 332 -0.45 20.42 7.76
N GLY A 333 0.73 20.07 8.28
CA GLY A 333 1.33 20.77 9.43
C GLY A 333 1.55 22.26 9.19
N ILE A 334 2.12 22.62 8.03
CA ILE A 334 2.31 24.03 7.65
C ILE A 334 0.99 24.81 7.61
N LEU A 335 -0.06 24.18 7.11
CA LEU A 335 -1.39 24.78 7.04
C LEU A 335 -2.00 24.91 8.44
N ALA A 336 -1.88 23.87 9.26
CA ALA A 336 -2.37 23.89 10.64
C ALA A 336 -1.65 24.95 11.50
N ASP A 337 -0.33 25.09 11.38
CA ASP A 337 0.45 26.07 12.09
C ASP A 337 0.11 27.52 11.68
N LYS A 338 -0.11 27.77 10.38
CA LYS A 338 -0.34 29.13 9.87
C LYS A 338 -1.79 29.57 9.91
N PHE A 339 -2.73 28.66 9.68
CA PHE A 339 -4.14 28.96 9.47
C PHE A 339 -5.08 28.20 10.42
N GLY A 340 -4.51 27.43 11.35
CA GLY A 340 -5.26 26.59 12.29
C GLY A 340 -5.63 25.22 11.74
N TRP A 341 -6.14 24.36 12.62
CA TRP A 341 -6.48 22.96 12.31
C TRP A 341 -7.51 22.82 11.17
N ASP A 342 -8.43 23.79 11.05
CA ASP A 342 -9.47 23.77 10.01
C ASP A 342 -8.87 23.76 8.61
N ALA A 343 -7.78 24.47 8.37
CA ALA A 343 -7.09 24.47 7.08
C ALA A 343 -6.53 23.09 6.72
N GLY A 344 -6.04 22.33 7.70
CA GLY A 344 -5.63 20.95 7.51
C GLY A 344 -6.81 20.06 7.12
N PHE A 345 -7.97 20.20 7.75
CA PHE A 345 -9.17 19.46 7.41
C PHE A 345 -9.69 19.80 5.99
N TYR A 346 -9.65 21.07 5.59
CA TYR A 346 -9.99 21.44 4.20
C TYR A 346 -9.07 20.79 3.18
N LEU A 347 -7.76 20.69 3.48
CA LEU A 347 -6.82 19.95 2.63
C LEU A 347 -7.23 18.47 2.49
N LEU A 348 -7.63 17.82 3.59
CA LEU A 348 -8.05 16.42 3.55
C LEU A 348 -9.39 16.25 2.80
N LEU A 349 -10.34 17.17 2.95
CA LEU A 349 -11.60 17.13 2.18
C LEU A 349 -11.35 17.35 0.68
N PHE A 350 -10.42 18.25 0.32
CA PHE A 350 -9.95 18.39 -1.06
C PHE A 350 -9.38 17.06 -1.58
N ALA A 351 -8.58 16.36 -0.76
CA ALA A 351 -8.03 15.05 -1.13
C ALA A 351 -9.14 14.00 -1.32
N VAL A 352 -10.19 14.00 -0.50
CA VAL A 352 -11.36 13.11 -0.68
C VAL A 352 -12.04 13.38 -2.03
N ALA A 353 -12.30 14.65 -2.35
CA ALA A 353 -12.91 15.02 -3.63
C ALA A 353 -12.04 14.65 -4.83
N GLY A 354 -10.74 14.92 -4.77
CA GLY A 354 -9.77 14.54 -5.81
C GLY A 354 -9.68 13.02 -5.98
N CYS A 355 -9.73 12.27 -4.90
CA CYS A 355 -9.72 10.81 -4.92
C CYS A 355 -11.00 10.25 -5.60
N ILE A 356 -12.19 10.78 -5.25
CA ILE A 356 -13.46 10.40 -5.89
C ILE A 356 -13.40 10.68 -7.39
N PHE A 357 -12.91 11.85 -7.79
CA PHE A 357 -12.74 12.21 -9.19
C PHE A 357 -11.83 11.21 -9.93
N CYS A 358 -10.66 10.88 -9.37
CA CYS A 358 -9.73 9.92 -9.97
C CYS A 358 -10.34 8.51 -10.05
N CYS A 359 -11.06 8.06 -9.01
CA CYS A 359 -11.78 6.78 -9.02
C CYS A 359 -12.83 6.75 -10.15
N TYR A 360 -13.59 7.83 -10.33
CA TYR A 360 -14.60 7.94 -11.38
C TYR A 360 -13.96 7.90 -12.78
N MET A 361 -12.88 8.64 -13.00
CA MET A 361 -12.15 8.63 -14.28
C MET A 361 -11.55 7.26 -14.58
N THR A 362 -10.96 6.60 -13.60
CA THR A 362 -10.46 5.22 -13.73
C THR A 362 -11.59 4.26 -14.09
N HIS A 363 -12.75 4.37 -13.43
CA HIS A 363 -13.93 3.56 -13.73
C HIS A 363 -14.38 3.71 -15.18
N LEU A 364 -14.49 4.95 -15.67
CA LEU A 364 -14.85 5.22 -17.08
C LEU A 364 -13.81 4.63 -18.06
N GLY A 365 -12.52 4.73 -17.71
CA GLY A 365 -11.43 4.13 -18.50
C GLY A 365 -11.57 2.62 -18.62
N VAL A 366 -11.83 1.94 -17.52
CA VAL A 366 -12.04 0.47 -17.48
C VAL A 366 -13.26 0.09 -18.35
N LEU A 367 -14.38 0.80 -18.21
CA LEU A 367 -15.57 0.52 -19.02
C LEU A 367 -15.32 0.72 -20.53
N ARG A 368 -14.51 1.71 -20.92
CA ARG A 368 -14.12 1.91 -22.34
C ARG A 368 -13.27 0.74 -22.85
N LEU A 369 -12.36 0.24 -22.02
CA LEU A 369 -11.53 -0.93 -22.38
C LEU A 369 -12.38 -2.20 -22.52
N GLU A 370 -13.32 -2.43 -21.61
CA GLU A 370 -14.27 -3.56 -21.70
C GLU A 370 -15.09 -3.51 -22.99
N ARG A 371 -15.63 -2.33 -23.35
CA ARG A 371 -16.41 -2.14 -24.61
C ARG A 371 -15.55 -2.41 -25.85
N LYS A 372 -14.31 -1.91 -25.90
CA LYS A 372 -13.41 -2.17 -27.02
C LYS A 372 -13.12 -3.68 -27.19
N LYS A 373 -12.86 -4.39 -26.09
CA LYS A 373 -12.64 -5.84 -26.13
C LYS A 373 -13.87 -6.59 -26.63
N ALA A 374 -15.07 -6.22 -26.17
CA ALA A 374 -16.31 -6.84 -26.65
C ALA A 374 -16.57 -6.60 -28.15
N GLN A 375 -16.21 -5.42 -28.68
CA GLN A 375 -16.32 -5.11 -30.10
C GLN A 375 -15.34 -5.94 -30.95
N MET A 376 -14.10 -6.16 -30.47
CA MET A 376 -13.09 -6.96 -31.16
C MET A 376 -13.44 -8.47 -31.17
N ALA A 377 -14.15 -8.96 -30.16
CA ALA A 377 -14.59 -10.35 -30.07
C ALA A 377 -15.80 -10.65 -30.99
N ASN A 378 -16.55 -9.60 -31.39
CA ASN A 378 -17.73 -9.72 -32.27
C ASN A 378 -17.41 -9.49 -33.77
N ASN A 379 -16.20 -9.05 -34.10
CA ASN A 379 -15.64 -8.92 -35.43
C ASN A 379 -14.67 -10.06 -35.76
#